data_5b77824c5e0363bf95bb66ef665651e8
#
_entry.id   5b77824c5e0363bf95bb66ef665651e8
#
_cell.length_a   1.000
_cell.length_b   1.000
_cell.length_c   1.000
_cell.angle_alpha   90.00
_cell.angle_beta   90.00
_cell.angle_gamma   90.00
#
_symmetry.space_group_name_H-M   'P 1'
#
loop_
_entity.id
_entity.type
_entity.pdbx_description
1 polymer ?
#
loop_
_entity_poly.entity_id
_entity_poly.type
_entity_poly.pdbx_seq_one_letter_code
_entity_poly.pdbx_strand_id
1 'polypeptide(L)' 'MPSVQMEQLLAEARYARERYDLYKARVYAGRPTTLTRLRELERASDQAEERLRHAQGQAPGVHA' A
#
# COMPACT_ATOMS: atom_id res chain seq x y z
N MET A 1 -22.91 0.87 0.09
CA MET A 1 -22.10 2.02 0.48
C MET A 1 -20.79 1.56 1.07
N PRO A 2 -19.67 2.08 0.59
CA PRO A 2 -18.41 1.75 1.24
C PRO A 2 -18.37 2.36 2.64
N SER A 3 -17.85 1.60 3.59
CA SER A 3 -17.68 2.08 4.94
C SER A 3 -16.51 3.08 5.01
N VAL A 4 -16.53 3.95 6.01
CA VAL A 4 -15.40 4.87 6.26
C VAL A 4 -14.11 4.07 6.44
N GLN A 5 -14.19 2.93 7.11
CA GLN A 5 -13.03 2.07 7.32
C GLN A 5 -12.48 1.55 6.00
N MET A 6 -13.33 1.14 5.08
CA MET A 6 -12.90 0.66 3.77
C MET A 6 -12.25 1.77 2.97
N GLU A 7 -12.82 2.98 3.02
CA GLU A 7 -12.25 4.13 2.35
C GLU A 7 -10.87 4.48 2.91
N GLN A 8 -10.71 4.37 4.22
CA GLN A 8 -9.41 4.61 4.86
C GLN A 8 -8.37 3.59 4.42
N LEU A 9 -8.75 2.32 4.33
CA LEU A 9 -7.84 1.27 3.87
C LEU A 9 -7.43 1.47 2.42
N LEU A 10 -8.36 1.91 1.58
CA LEU A 10 -8.05 2.25 0.20
C LEU A 10 -7.08 3.41 0.12
N ALA A 11 -7.32 4.46 0.91
CA ALA A 11 -6.45 5.63 0.93
C ALA A 11 -5.05 5.26 1.43
N GLU A 12 -4.97 4.44 2.47
CA GLU A 12 -3.68 3.99 3.00
C GLU A 12 -2.89 3.18 1.98
N ALA A 13 -3.56 2.27 1.28
CA ALA A 13 -2.91 1.44 0.27
C ALA A 13 -2.40 2.31 -0.88
N ARG A 14 -3.22 3.26 -1.33
CA ARG A 14 -2.86 4.17 -2.41
C ARG A 14 -1.69 5.06 -2.01
N TYR A 15 -1.75 5.62 -0.81
CA TYR A 15 -0.71 6.50 -0.29
C TYR A 15 0.62 5.76 -0.13
N ALA A 16 0.58 4.57 0.45
CA ALA A 16 1.79 3.77 0.64
C ALA A 16 2.41 3.39 -0.71
N ARG A 17 1.59 3.06 -1.70
CA ARG A 17 2.06 2.74 -3.04
C ARG A 17 2.71 3.94 -3.71
N GLU A 18 2.09 5.11 -3.60
CA GLU A 18 2.66 6.34 -4.16
C GLU A 18 4.01 6.65 -3.56
N ARG A 19 4.15 6.52 -2.24
CA ARG A 19 5.42 6.77 -1.58
C ARG A 19 6.50 5.80 -2.06
N TYR A 20 6.16 4.55 -2.21
CA TYR A 20 7.09 3.55 -2.71
C TYR A 20 7.50 3.87 -4.15
N ASP A 21 6.54 4.17 -5.01
CA ASP A 21 6.81 4.46 -6.42
C ASP A 21 7.69 5.72 -6.57
N LEU A 22 7.43 6.77 -5.79
CA LEU A 22 8.23 7.99 -5.82
C LEU A 22 9.67 7.73 -5.37
N TYR A 23 9.85 6.94 -4.32
CA TYR A 23 11.18 6.62 -3.84
C TYR A 23 11.93 5.76 -4.84
N LYS A 24 11.25 4.81 -5.44
CA LYS A 24 11.81 3.96 -6.48
C LYS A 24 12.29 4.78 -7.68
N ALA A 25 11.52 5.80 -8.04
CA ALA A 25 11.92 6.72 -9.11
C ALA A 25 13.22 7.46 -8.77
N ARG A 26 13.42 7.81 -7.49
CA ARG A 26 14.67 8.42 -7.05
C ARG A 26 15.85 7.48 -7.21
N VAL A 27 15.65 6.21 -6.90
CA VAL A 27 16.69 5.19 -7.08
C VAL A 27 17.12 5.14 -8.54
N TYR A 28 16.17 5.10 -9.46
CA TYR A 28 16.48 5.07 -10.89
C TYR A 28 17.13 6.37 -11.38
N ALA A 29 16.79 7.50 -10.77
CA ALA A 29 17.38 8.79 -11.13
C ALA A 29 18.77 9.00 -10.53
N GLY A 30 19.30 8.04 -9.76
CA GLY A 30 20.62 8.16 -9.16
C GLY A 30 20.68 9.14 -8.00
N ARG A 31 19.55 9.48 -7.41
CA ARG A 31 19.53 10.37 -6.25
C ARG A 31 19.90 9.63 -4.98
N PRO A 32 20.37 10.35 -3.93
CA PRO A 32 20.73 9.69 -2.67
C PRO A 32 19.53 8.93 -2.10
N THR A 33 19.70 7.63 -1.97
CA THR A 33 18.65 6.73 -1.44
C THR A 33 19.34 5.62 -0.67
N THR A 34 18.55 4.91 0.15
CA THR A 34 19.04 3.73 0.82
C THR A 34 18.15 2.54 0.46
N LEU A 35 18.76 1.40 0.32
CA LEU A 35 18.05 0.16 0.04
C LEU A 35 17.12 -0.20 1.20
N THR A 36 17.57 0.07 2.42
CA THR A 36 16.76 -0.18 3.62
C THR A 36 15.45 0.60 3.55
N ARG A 37 15.54 1.88 3.18
CA ARG A 37 14.34 2.72 3.07
C ARG A 37 13.41 2.23 1.96
N LEU A 38 13.98 1.85 0.83
CA LEU A 38 13.20 1.30 -0.28
C LEU A 38 12.41 0.06 0.16
N ARG A 39 13.07 -0.84 0.88
CA ARG A 39 12.43 -2.05 1.38
C ARG A 39 11.36 -1.76 2.42
N GLU A 40 11.58 -0.76 3.28
CA GLU A 40 10.58 -0.34 4.25
C GLU A 40 9.32 0.15 3.56
N LEU A 41 9.47 0.98 2.53
CA LEU A 41 8.35 1.52 1.79
C LEU A 41 7.62 0.43 1.01
N GLU A 42 8.35 -0.50 0.44
CA GLU A 42 7.76 -1.65 -0.24
C GLU A 42 6.95 -2.50 0.72
N ARG A 43 7.51 -2.77 1.89
CA ARG A 43 6.82 -3.55 2.93
C ARG A 43 5.57 -2.84 3.42
N ALA A 44 5.65 -1.51 3.61
CA ALA A 44 4.49 -0.73 4.04
C ALA A 44 3.38 -0.79 2.98
N SER A 45 3.74 -0.72 1.71
CA SER A 45 2.79 -0.84 0.62
C SER A 45 2.13 -2.22 0.60
N ASP A 46 2.93 -3.28 0.73
CA ASP A 46 2.42 -4.64 0.75
C ASP A 46 1.48 -4.89 1.92
N GLN A 47 1.84 -4.38 3.10
CA GLN A 47 1.00 -4.51 4.30
C GLN A 47 -0.31 -3.75 4.15
N ALA A 48 -0.28 -2.56 3.58
CA ALA A 48 -1.49 -1.78 3.37
C ALA A 48 -2.42 -2.48 2.36
N GLU A 49 -1.86 -3.02 1.29
CA GLU A 49 -2.63 -3.77 0.29
C GLU A 49 -3.20 -5.06 0.90
N GLU A 50 -2.43 -5.72 1.76
CA GLU A 50 -2.88 -6.92 2.44
C GLU A 50 -4.06 -6.64 3.36
N ARG A 51 -3.99 -5.55 4.13
CA ARG A 51 -5.11 -5.15 4.99
C ARG A 51 -6.36 -4.84 4.17
N LEU A 52 -6.17 -4.18 3.04
CA LEU A 52 -7.27 -3.86 2.15
C LEU A 52 -7.91 -5.13 1.59
N ARG A 53 -7.11 -6.05 1.08
CA ARG A 53 -7.60 -7.33 0.57
C ARG A 53 -8.33 -8.14 1.62
N HIS A 54 -7.79 -8.16 2.83
CA HIS A 54 -8.40 -8.87 3.94
C HIS A 54 -9.78 -8.30 4.26
N ALA A 55 -9.88 -6.98 4.31
CA ALA A 55 -11.16 -6.32 4.55
C ALA A 55 -12.17 -6.58 3.44
N GLN A 56 -11.70 -6.60 2.20
CA GLN A 56 -12.56 -6.91 1.04
C GLN A 56 -13.03 -8.38 1.08
N GLY A 57 -12.15 -9.27 1.50
CA GLY A 57 -12.45 -10.69 1.59
C GLY A 57 -13.44 -11.02 2.70
N GLN A 58 -13.63 -10.12 3.66
CA GLN A 58 -14.59 -10.30 4.74
C GLN A 58 -15.97 -9.73 4.42
N ALA A 59 -16.14 -9.17 3.24
CA ALA A 59 -17.42 -8.63 2.85
C ALA A 59 -18.45 -9.78 2.79
N PRO A 60 -19.71 -9.53 3.20
CA PRO A 60 -20.74 -10.55 3.15
C PRO A 60 -20.94 -11.10 1.74
N GLY A 61 -21.11 -12.41 1.65
CA GLY A 61 -21.36 -13.06 0.37
C GLY A 61 -20.15 -13.36 -0.48
N VAL A 62 -18.96 -13.02 -0.03
CA VAL A 62 -17.73 -13.29 -0.77
C VAL A 62 -17.24 -14.71 -0.57
N HIS A 63 -17.68 -15.35 0.45
CA HIS A 63 -17.29 -16.72 0.72
C HIS A 63 -17.83 -17.69 -0.29
N ALA A 64 -16.97 -18.41 -0.87
CA ALA A 64 -17.39 -19.54 -1.67
C ALA A 64 -17.71 -20.72 -0.77
#